data_cea4f441c46ab4a95f2af222a4e91671
#
_entry.id   cea4f441c46ab4a95f2af222a4e91671
#
_cell.length_a   1.000
_cell.length_b   1.000
_cell.length_c   1.000
_cell.angle_alpha   90.00
_cell.angle_beta   90.00
_cell.angle_gamma   90.00
#
_symmetry.space_group_name_H-M   'P 1'
#
loop_
_entity.id
_entity.type
_entity.pdbx_description
1 polymer ?
#
loop_
_entity_poly.entity_id
_entity_poly.type
_entity_poly.pdbx_seq_one_letter_code
_entity_poly.pdbx_strand_id
1 'polypeptide(L)'
;MPMEYFEQRERALLGDRFDVLYAAPQETAERGVTVSALRSSPEQFAAKADFPLEASPFCKAAFVVHQPDDLKFRPGRHPYHHAGVFYSQEPSASSAAPLLGVQPGMRVLDMCAAPGGKSSQLAAALQGRGVLVSNEYVAARADILKSNLERMGVSNAVVLNETPARIADALPEFFDRVLVDAPCSGEGMFRKEPVARQQHCEALVKQCAELGAEILDCAAAVLAPGGQLVYSTCTFAPEEDEGQVAAFLQRHPEFTLADALGNVDYTFGSEGEANRTGGLPLDVSKVRRIWPCQGGEGHFMARLVKAGTPRVLPAEGEYTAEEQLWLAAAEAAGKKAKGKGGKPAKTPDARSARRENARACREAVQGDKRSREAQAGETSPAQSLAAWHAFAGQYFPALVDRPAVVHGGGVLLPVPFPQTNLDVLRAGVFVGSVQKGRFVPEHHLFTAFGAQCVNREELTLDDPRCVEYLSGREVEARIAADGWCCVTVDGWPLGGGKVSGGRVKNHYPKALRLL
;
A
#
# COMPACT_ATOMS: atom_id res chain seq x y z
N MET A 1 -26.92 -13.43 -19.35
CA MET A 1 -26.76 -14.29 -18.17
C MET A 1 -26.09 -13.60 -16.96
N PRO A 2 -24.78 -13.47 -16.72
CA PRO A 2 -24.31 -12.75 -15.51
C PRO A 2 -24.73 -11.27 -15.45
N MET A 3 -24.77 -10.57 -16.57
CA MET A 3 -25.26 -9.20 -16.68
C MET A 3 -26.75 -9.05 -16.40
N GLU A 4 -27.51 -10.10 -16.62
CA GLU A 4 -28.97 -10.07 -16.44
C GLU A 4 -29.36 -9.80 -14.99
N TYR A 5 -28.70 -10.45 -14.02
CA TYR A 5 -28.93 -10.20 -12.59
C TYR A 5 -28.59 -8.76 -12.19
N PHE A 6 -27.38 -8.29 -12.52
CA PHE A 6 -26.96 -6.92 -12.25
C PHE A 6 -27.93 -5.89 -12.83
N GLU A 7 -28.19 -5.99 -14.14
CA GLU A 7 -29.02 -5.02 -14.85
C GLU A 7 -30.47 -5.05 -14.37
N GLN A 8 -31.05 -6.23 -14.11
CA GLN A 8 -32.42 -6.36 -13.55
C GLN A 8 -32.52 -5.70 -12.18
N ARG A 9 -31.55 -5.97 -11.28
CA ARG A 9 -31.52 -5.37 -9.95
C ARG A 9 -31.39 -3.84 -10.03
N GLU A 10 -30.44 -3.35 -10.79
CA GLU A 10 -30.18 -1.91 -10.88
C GLU A 10 -31.33 -1.16 -11.56
N ARG A 11 -31.92 -1.71 -12.61
CA ARG A 11 -33.13 -1.12 -13.22
C ARG A 11 -34.33 -1.11 -12.27
N ALA A 12 -34.49 -2.15 -11.47
CA ALA A 12 -35.54 -2.19 -10.45
C ALA A 12 -35.33 -1.13 -9.35
N LEU A 13 -34.08 -0.83 -8.95
CA LEU A 13 -33.74 0.15 -7.93
C LEU A 13 -33.80 1.59 -8.46
N LEU A 14 -33.36 1.83 -9.68
CA LEU A 14 -33.11 3.18 -10.22
C LEU A 14 -34.18 3.66 -11.22
N GLY A 15 -34.97 2.73 -11.80
CA GLY A 15 -35.93 3.07 -12.84
C GLY A 15 -35.27 3.79 -14.03
N ASP A 16 -35.85 4.91 -14.44
CA ASP A 16 -35.38 5.72 -15.56
C ASP A 16 -33.97 6.32 -15.33
N ARG A 17 -33.48 6.36 -14.10
CA ARG A 17 -32.16 6.87 -13.75
C ARG A 17 -31.03 5.90 -14.13
N PHE A 18 -31.35 4.61 -14.39
CA PHE A 18 -30.33 3.60 -14.66
C PHE A 18 -29.43 4.01 -15.84
N ASP A 19 -30.03 4.29 -17.00
CA ASP A 19 -29.28 4.61 -18.21
C ASP A 19 -28.45 5.89 -18.09
N VAL A 20 -28.89 6.84 -17.25
CA VAL A 20 -28.16 8.09 -16.97
C VAL A 20 -26.96 7.84 -16.05
N LEU A 21 -27.15 7.11 -14.95
CA LEU A 21 -26.10 6.90 -13.95
C LEU A 21 -24.98 5.97 -14.43
N TYR A 22 -25.34 4.99 -15.29
CA TYR A 22 -24.39 4.05 -15.86
C TYR A 22 -23.82 4.49 -17.22
N ALA A 23 -24.22 5.65 -17.74
CA ALA A 23 -23.65 6.24 -18.95
C ALA A 23 -22.24 6.80 -18.65
N ALA A 24 -21.22 5.98 -18.88
CA ALA A 24 -19.85 6.44 -18.73
C ALA A 24 -19.47 7.46 -19.83
N PRO A 25 -18.76 8.55 -19.50
CA PRO A 25 -18.38 9.59 -20.46
C PRO A 25 -17.50 9.07 -21.60
N GLN A 26 -16.76 8.01 -21.35
CA GLN A 26 -15.83 7.41 -22.33
C GLN A 26 -16.09 5.92 -22.50
N GLU A 27 -15.84 5.39 -23.72
CA GLU A 27 -16.00 3.96 -24.01
C GLU A 27 -15.00 3.08 -23.24
N THR A 28 -13.76 3.55 -23.09
CA THR A 28 -12.71 2.84 -22.36
C THR A 28 -12.64 3.30 -20.91
N ALA A 29 -12.31 2.36 -20.03
CA ALA A 29 -12.08 2.66 -18.62
C ALA A 29 -10.96 3.68 -18.42
N GLU A 30 -11.20 4.68 -17.58
CA GLU A 30 -10.25 5.73 -17.32
C GLU A 30 -9.00 5.22 -16.57
N ARG A 31 -7.87 5.82 -16.87
CA ARG A 31 -6.61 5.56 -16.17
C ARG A 31 -6.27 6.75 -15.31
N GLY A 32 -5.77 6.48 -14.12
CA GLY A 32 -5.33 7.53 -13.21
C GLY A 32 -3.99 7.25 -12.59
N VAL A 33 -3.43 8.30 -12.04
CA VAL A 33 -2.23 8.26 -11.20
C VAL A 33 -2.51 9.05 -9.92
N THR A 34 -2.02 8.55 -8.80
CA THR A 34 -2.11 9.24 -7.50
C THR A 34 -0.70 9.58 -7.05
N VAL A 35 -0.44 10.86 -6.87
CA VAL A 35 0.89 11.40 -6.48
C VAL A 35 1.14 11.12 -5.00
N SER A 36 2.36 10.70 -4.68
CA SER A 36 2.79 10.45 -3.31
C SER A 36 3.42 11.69 -2.69
N ALA A 37 2.82 12.22 -1.64
CA ALA A 37 3.38 13.34 -0.88
C ALA A 37 4.72 13.00 -0.17
N LEU A 38 5.13 11.73 -0.15
CA LEU A 38 6.49 11.34 0.26
C LEU A 38 7.55 11.78 -0.78
N ARG A 39 7.14 12.12 -2.00
CA ARG A 39 8.03 12.46 -3.12
C ARG A 39 7.79 13.85 -3.66
N SER A 40 6.54 14.19 -3.96
CA SER A 40 6.21 15.40 -4.70
C SER A 40 4.85 15.94 -4.28
N SER A 41 4.63 17.24 -4.44
CA SER A 41 3.27 17.77 -4.45
C SER A 41 2.60 17.49 -5.80
N PRO A 42 1.24 17.48 -5.84
CA PRO A 42 0.50 17.35 -7.10
C PRO A 42 0.90 18.41 -8.15
N GLU A 43 1.13 19.66 -7.72
CA GLU A 43 1.49 20.77 -8.58
C GLU A 43 2.92 20.59 -9.17
N GLN A 44 3.88 20.18 -8.34
CA GLN A 44 5.24 19.88 -8.78
C GLN A 44 5.27 18.71 -9.76
N PHE A 45 4.47 17.67 -9.51
CA PHE A 45 4.34 16.55 -10.41
C PHE A 45 3.73 16.96 -11.75
N ALA A 46 2.60 17.70 -11.73
CA ALA A 46 1.95 18.15 -12.95
C ALA A 46 2.83 19.05 -13.81
N ALA A 47 3.69 19.89 -13.18
CA ALA A 47 4.65 20.73 -13.89
C ALA A 47 5.80 19.97 -14.55
N LYS A 48 6.09 18.72 -14.11
CA LYS A 48 7.19 17.90 -14.60
C LYS A 48 6.78 16.70 -15.46
N ALA A 49 5.49 16.36 -15.44
CA ALA A 49 4.95 15.23 -16.20
C ALA A 49 5.05 15.50 -17.71
N ASP A 50 5.50 14.51 -18.46
CA ASP A 50 5.65 14.53 -19.93
C ASP A 50 4.46 13.91 -20.68
N PHE A 51 3.33 13.72 -19.97
CA PHE A 51 2.08 13.18 -20.51
C PHE A 51 0.87 14.01 -20.06
N PRO A 52 -0.23 14.02 -20.85
CA PRO A 52 -1.41 14.80 -20.54
C PRO A 52 -2.10 14.37 -19.25
N LEU A 53 -2.36 15.33 -18.38
CA LEU A 53 -3.00 15.14 -17.08
C LEU A 53 -4.20 16.06 -16.92
N GLU A 54 -5.27 15.54 -16.32
CA GLU A 54 -6.40 16.32 -15.80
C GLU A 54 -6.56 16.03 -14.31
N ALA A 55 -6.82 17.06 -13.50
CA ALA A 55 -7.03 16.87 -12.07
C ALA A 55 -8.26 15.97 -11.82
N SER A 56 -8.11 14.94 -11.01
CA SER A 56 -9.21 14.05 -10.65
C SER A 56 -10.21 14.79 -9.74
N PRO A 57 -11.53 14.69 -9.97
CA PRO A 57 -12.51 15.26 -9.07
C PRO A 57 -12.60 14.53 -7.72
N PHE A 58 -12.04 13.31 -7.62
CA PHE A 58 -12.23 12.44 -6.48
C PHE A 58 -11.12 12.51 -5.42
N CYS A 59 -9.96 13.06 -5.79
CA CYS A 59 -8.82 13.19 -4.86
C CYS A 59 -7.85 14.26 -5.35
N LYS A 60 -7.53 15.24 -4.50
CA LYS A 60 -6.59 16.33 -4.83
C LYS A 60 -5.19 15.87 -5.26
N ALA A 61 -4.76 14.69 -4.80
CA ALA A 61 -3.47 14.10 -5.18
C ALA A 61 -3.54 13.26 -6.46
N ALA A 62 -4.72 13.10 -7.08
CA ALA A 62 -4.91 12.22 -8.21
C ALA A 62 -5.15 12.99 -9.51
N PHE A 63 -4.75 12.36 -10.61
CA PHE A 63 -4.96 12.86 -11.96
C PHE A 63 -5.53 11.75 -12.83
N VAL A 64 -6.42 12.13 -13.75
CA VAL A 64 -6.80 11.32 -14.90
C VAL A 64 -5.71 11.47 -15.97
N VAL A 65 -5.33 10.37 -16.58
CA VAL A 65 -4.32 10.33 -17.64
C VAL A 65 -5.01 10.17 -18.97
N HIS A 66 -5.03 11.21 -19.76
CA HIS A 66 -5.54 11.16 -21.11
C HIS A 66 -4.49 10.56 -22.05
N GLN A 67 -4.87 9.48 -22.73
CA GLN A 67 -4.01 8.89 -23.77
C GLN A 67 -4.42 9.40 -25.13
N PRO A 68 -3.55 10.12 -25.86
CA PRO A 68 -3.70 10.22 -27.30
C PRO A 68 -3.66 8.82 -27.93
N ASP A 69 -4.46 8.56 -28.96
CA ASP A 69 -4.59 7.24 -29.59
C ASP A 69 -3.26 6.64 -30.09
N ASP A 70 -2.27 7.47 -30.36
CA ASP A 70 -0.93 7.13 -30.84
C ASP A 70 0.12 6.92 -29.72
N LEU A 71 -0.11 7.42 -28.50
CA LEU A 71 0.78 7.29 -27.36
C LEU A 71 0.37 6.14 -26.44
N LYS A 72 1.03 4.99 -26.57
CA LYS A 72 0.88 3.86 -25.64
C LYS A 72 1.56 4.15 -24.30
N PHE A 73 1.09 5.17 -23.58
CA PHE A 73 1.58 5.44 -22.23
C PHE A 73 1.35 4.23 -21.33
N ARG A 74 2.44 3.72 -20.78
CA ARG A 74 2.42 2.61 -19.82
C ARG A 74 2.97 3.13 -18.48
N PRO A 75 2.10 3.52 -17.54
CA PRO A 75 2.55 4.08 -16.25
C PRO A 75 3.64 3.26 -15.58
N GLY A 76 3.53 1.92 -15.61
CA GLY A 76 4.51 1.01 -15.04
C GLY A 76 5.90 1.01 -15.70
N ARG A 77 6.08 1.68 -16.84
CA ARG A 77 7.38 1.86 -17.50
C ARG A 77 7.98 3.25 -17.29
N HIS A 78 7.20 4.17 -16.73
CA HIS A 78 7.62 5.55 -16.56
C HIS A 78 8.65 5.67 -15.41
N PRO A 79 9.75 6.42 -15.57
CA PRO A 79 10.76 6.59 -14.52
C PRO A 79 10.19 7.09 -13.18
N TYR A 80 9.23 7.99 -13.19
CA TYR A 80 8.58 8.48 -11.98
C TYR A 80 7.77 7.40 -11.25
N HIS A 81 7.21 6.42 -11.97
CA HIS A 81 6.60 5.26 -11.35
C HIS A 81 7.65 4.43 -10.58
N HIS A 82 8.81 4.20 -11.20
CA HIS A 82 9.92 3.48 -10.57
C HIS A 82 10.51 4.23 -9.37
N ALA A 83 10.50 5.57 -9.41
CA ALA A 83 10.91 6.43 -8.29
C ALA A 83 9.85 6.58 -7.19
N GLY A 84 8.67 5.96 -7.34
CA GLY A 84 7.58 6.05 -6.38
C GLY A 84 6.93 7.43 -6.26
N VAL A 85 7.04 8.27 -7.30
CA VAL A 85 6.42 9.60 -7.35
C VAL A 85 4.91 9.49 -7.44
N PHE A 86 4.43 8.50 -8.19
CA PHE A 86 3.00 8.20 -8.29
C PHE A 86 2.72 6.70 -8.22
N TYR A 87 1.49 6.38 -7.83
CA TYR A 87 0.89 5.06 -7.95
C TYR A 87 -0.15 5.08 -9.09
N SER A 88 -0.12 4.08 -10.00
CA SER A 88 -1.17 3.94 -11.03
C SER A 88 -2.42 3.37 -10.36
N GLN A 89 -3.49 4.14 -10.36
CA GLN A 89 -4.74 3.82 -9.68
C GLN A 89 -5.91 4.35 -10.50
N GLU A 90 -7.01 3.65 -10.49
CA GLU A 90 -8.27 4.13 -11.08
C GLU A 90 -8.72 5.39 -10.32
N PRO A 91 -9.23 6.43 -11.02
CA PRO A 91 -9.52 7.72 -10.38
C PRO A 91 -10.48 7.62 -9.18
N SER A 92 -11.60 6.88 -9.28
CA SER A 92 -12.55 6.74 -8.17
C SER A 92 -11.97 5.96 -6.98
N ALA A 93 -11.09 4.98 -7.22
CA ALA A 93 -10.42 4.22 -6.17
C ALA A 93 -9.47 5.06 -5.31
N SER A 94 -9.07 6.26 -5.77
CA SER A 94 -8.23 7.18 -5.01
C SER A 94 -8.99 7.94 -3.91
N SER A 95 -10.32 7.90 -3.93
CA SER A 95 -11.19 8.73 -3.08
C SER A 95 -11.25 8.26 -1.61
N ALA A 96 -11.19 6.95 -1.35
CA ALA A 96 -11.48 6.39 -0.02
C ALA A 96 -10.41 6.71 1.04
N ALA A 97 -9.12 6.61 0.70
CA ALA A 97 -8.04 6.81 1.67
C ALA A 97 -8.00 8.23 2.30
N PRO A 98 -8.21 9.34 1.56
CA PRO A 98 -8.27 10.67 2.13
C PRO A 98 -9.40 10.86 3.16
N LEU A 99 -10.53 10.17 3.00
CA LEU A 99 -11.68 10.27 3.91
C LEU A 99 -11.35 9.79 5.33
N LEU A 100 -10.29 9.00 5.50
CA LEU A 100 -9.87 8.49 6.79
C LEU A 100 -9.20 9.56 7.68
N GLY A 101 -8.75 10.68 7.11
CA GLY A 101 -8.18 11.80 7.86
C GLY A 101 -6.93 11.41 8.64
N VAL A 102 -6.02 10.68 8.00
CA VAL A 102 -4.76 10.22 8.62
C VAL A 102 -3.83 11.40 8.87
N GLN A 103 -3.22 11.42 10.06
CA GLN A 103 -2.22 12.41 10.47
C GLN A 103 -0.91 11.74 10.89
N PRO A 104 0.22 12.43 10.77
CA PRO A 104 1.51 11.94 11.24
C PRO A 104 1.49 11.53 12.72
N GLY A 105 2.05 10.36 13.04
CA GLY A 105 2.06 9.81 14.40
C GLY A 105 0.93 8.82 14.71
N MET A 106 -0.05 8.67 13.82
CA MET A 106 -1.15 7.71 13.98
C MET A 106 -0.71 6.26 13.72
N ARG A 107 -1.45 5.32 14.32
CA ARG A 107 -1.43 3.89 14.03
C ARG A 107 -2.56 3.60 13.06
N VAL A 108 -2.22 3.21 11.84
CA VAL A 108 -3.16 3.05 10.73
C VAL A 108 -3.15 1.62 10.23
N LEU A 109 -4.31 1.04 10.01
CA LEU A 109 -4.48 -0.26 9.38
C LEU A 109 -5.19 -0.12 8.03
N ASP A 110 -4.60 -0.72 6.99
CA ASP A 110 -5.27 -1.06 5.73
C ASP A 110 -5.52 -2.57 5.75
N MET A 111 -6.78 -2.97 6.00
CA MET A 111 -7.15 -4.35 6.32
C MET A 111 -7.09 -5.28 5.09
N CYS A 112 -7.36 -4.74 3.88
CA CYS A 112 -7.42 -5.48 2.61
C CYS A 112 -6.59 -4.77 1.56
N ALA A 113 -5.30 -4.61 1.82
CA ALA A 113 -4.45 -3.55 1.25
C ALA A 113 -3.98 -3.77 -0.19
N ALA A 114 -3.87 -5.04 -0.67
CA ALA A 114 -3.26 -5.29 -1.97
C ALA A 114 -4.11 -4.78 -3.14
N PRO A 115 -3.46 -4.20 -4.16
CA PRO A 115 -2.02 -4.21 -4.43
C PRO A 115 -1.21 -3.06 -3.79
N GLY A 116 -1.83 -2.14 -2.99
CA GLY A 116 -1.11 -1.12 -2.23
C GLY A 116 -1.38 0.34 -2.63
N GLY A 117 -2.35 0.61 -3.51
CA GLY A 117 -2.69 1.97 -3.94
C GLY A 117 -3.18 2.84 -2.77
N LYS A 118 -4.17 2.37 -2.02
CA LYS A 118 -4.70 3.07 -0.85
C LYS A 118 -3.67 3.10 0.29
N SER A 119 -2.94 2.00 0.54
CA SER A 119 -1.81 1.98 1.49
C SER A 119 -0.76 3.05 1.17
N SER A 120 -0.44 3.29 -0.10
CA SER A 120 0.52 4.33 -0.48
C SER A 120 0.03 5.74 -0.17
N GLN A 121 -1.27 6.00 -0.28
CA GLN A 121 -1.89 7.27 0.12
C GLN A 121 -1.86 7.45 1.64
N LEU A 122 -2.18 6.40 2.40
CA LEU A 122 -2.11 6.40 3.87
C LEU A 122 -0.66 6.63 4.37
N ALA A 123 0.32 5.97 3.73
CA ALA A 123 1.74 6.19 4.01
C ALA A 123 2.17 7.63 3.74
N ALA A 124 1.69 8.21 2.62
CA ALA A 124 1.96 9.60 2.27
C ALA A 124 1.39 10.58 3.31
N ALA A 125 0.19 10.33 3.83
CA ALA A 125 -0.43 11.12 4.88
C ALA A 125 0.31 11.00 6.22
N LEU A 126 0.87 9.84 6.55
CA LEU A 126 1.69 9.63 7.74
C LEU A 126 3.05 10.33 7.70
N GLN A 127 3.57 10.68 6.51
CA GLN A 127 4.86 11.37 6.34
C GLN A 127 6.03 10.69 7.08
N GLY A 128 6.05 9.35 7.12
CA GLY A 128 7.08 8.56 7.79
C GLY A 128 6.99 8.53 9.33
N ARG A 129 5.94 9.08 9.96
CA ARG A 129 5.69 9.12 11.41
C ARG A 129 4.52 8.22 11.76
N GLY A 130 4.55 7.61 12.96
CA GLY A 130 3.59 6.58 13.34
C GLY A 130 3.83 5.26 12.60
N VAL A 131 2.81 4.42 12.47
CA VAL A 131 2.92 3.12 11.82
C VAL A 131 1.75 2.85 10.87
N LEU A 132 2.07 2.37 9.68
CA LEU A 132 1.10 1.81 8.73
C LEU A 132 1.19 0.29 8.77
N VAL A 133 0.12 -0.37 9.16
CA VAL A 133 -0.03 -1.81 8.99
C VAL A 133 -0.86 -2.06 7.74
N SER A 134 -0.31 -2.77 6.78
CA SER A 134 -0.98 -3.13 5.53
C SER A 134 -1.10 -4.64 5.45
N ASN A 135 -2.32 -5.16 5.41
CA ASN A 135 -2.59 -6.58 5.43
C ASN A 135 -3.16 -7.10 4.11
N GLU A 136 -2.79 -8.30 3.74
CA GLU A 136 -3.39 -9.04 2.63
C GLU A 136 -3.39 -10.53 2.94
N TYR A 137 -4.57 -11.16 2.84
CA TYR A 137 -4.77 -12.58 3.14
C TYR A 137 -4.09 -13.51 2.12
N VAL A 138 -4.07 -13.13 0.85
CA VAL A 138 -3.51 -13.96 -0.23
C VAL A 138 -2.01 -13.71 -0.35
N ALA A 139 -1.18 -14.70 -0.01
CA ALA A 139 0.28 -14.57 0.08
C ALA A 139 0.95 -13.98 -1.18
N ALA A 140 0.52 -14.37 -2.38
CA ALA A 140 1.07 -13.81 -3.62
C ALA A 140 0.75 -12.32 -3.79
N ARG A 141 -0.43 -11.87 -3.34
CA ARG A 141 -0.83 -10.47 -3.36
C ARG A 141 -0.12 -9.67 -2.25
N ALA A 142 0.13 -10.29 -1.09
CA ALA A 142 0.90 -9.69 0.00
C ALA A 142 2.37 -9.42 -0.40
N ASP A 143 2.98 -10.30 -1.21
CA ASP A 143 4.31 -10.05 -1.78
C ASP A 143 4.30 -8.88 -2.79
N ILE A 144 3.25 -8.73 -3.59
CA ILE A 144 3.06 -7.58 -4.49
C ILE A 144 2.89 -6.29 -3.68
N LEU A 145 2.05 -6.30 -2.65
CA LEU A 145 1.84 -5.18 -1.72
C LEU A 145 3.17 -4.72 -1.10
N LYS A 146 3.95 -5.66 -0.56
CA LYS A 146 5.28 -5.39 0.02
C LYS A 146 6.20 -4.70 -1.00
N SER A 147 6.29 -5.25 -2.21
CA SER A 147 7.12 -4.70 -3.29
C SER A 147 6.69 -3.29 -3.70
N ASN A 148 5.37 -3.02 -3.75
CA ASN A 148 4.84 -1.69 -4.06
C ASN A 148 5.16 -0.68 -2.95
N LEU A 149 5.01 -1.03 -1.68
CA LEU A 149 5.37 -0.13 -0.57
C LEU A 149 6.88 0.16 -0.53
N GLU A 150 7.72 -0.84 -0.81
CA GLU A 150 9.17 -0.66 -0.96
C GLU A 150 9.50 0.29 -2.12
N ARG A 151 8.86 0.14 -3.29
CA ARG A 151 9.02 1.04 -4.44
C ARG A 151 8.58 2.46 -4.13
N MET A 152 7.44 2.63 -3.42
CA MET A 152 6.95 3.94 -2.99
C MET A 152 7.82 4.59 -1.91
N GLY A 153 8.82 3.86 -1.38
CA GLY A 153 9.76 4.34 -0.37
C GLY A 153 9.15 4.52 1.02
N VAL A 154 8.14 3.71 1.33
CA VAL A 154 7.48 3.75 2.64
C VAL A 154 8.41 3.19 3.70
N SER A 155 8.78 3.99 4.69
CA SER A 155 9.76 3.62 5.72
C SER A 155 9.15 3.10 7.02
N ASN A 156 7.87 3.39 7.27
CA ASN A 156 7.17 3.13 8.52
C ASN A 156 6.02 2.10 8.37
N ALA A 157 6.17 1.17 7.42
CA ALA A 157 5.16 0.13 7.18
C ALA A 157 5.51 -1.20 7.84
N VAL A 158 4.45 -1.89 8.28
CA VAL A 158 4.40 -3.32 8.60
C VAL A 158 3.50 -3.99 7.56
N VAL A 159 4.01 -5.00 6.88
CA VAL A 159 3.23 -5.79 5.91
C VAL A 159 2.92 -7.14 6.51
N LEU A 160 1.64 -7.48 6.60
CA LEU A 160 1.13 -8.73 7.13
C LEU A 160 0.56 -9.63 6.02
N ASN A 161 0.63 -10.96 6.25
CA ASN A 161 -0.11 -11.93 5.45
C ASN A 161 -1.03 -12.74 6.38
N GLU A 162 -2.13 -12.11 6.81
CA GLU A 162 -2.99 -12.64 7.87
C GLU A 162 -4.47 -12.56 7.55
N THR A 163 -5.27 -13.34 8.29
CA THR A 163 -6.72 -13.16 8.32
C THR A 163 -7.09 -11.97 9.20
N PRO A 164 -8.18 -11.22 8.88
CA PRO A 164 -8.68 -10.16 9.72
C PRO A 164 -8.94 -10.59 11.17
N ALA A 165 -9.45 -11.80 11.40
CA ALA A 165 -9.72 -12.35 12.72
C ALA A 165 -8.43 -12.48 13.57
N ARG A 166 -7.32 -12.97 12.99
CA ARG A 166 -6.06 -13.05 13.73
C ARG A 166 -5.47 -11.70 14.08
N ILE A 167 -5.70 -10.69 13.23
CA ILE A 167 -5.30 -9.31 13.54
C ILE A 167 -6.16 -8.79 14.69
N ALA A 168 -7.46 -9.04 14.68
CA ALA A 168 -8.37 -8.65 15.76
C ALA A 168 -7.98 -9.26 17.11
N ASP A 169 -7.63 -10.55 17.11
CA ASP A 169 -7.16 -11.24 18.32
C ASP A 169 -5.82 -10.69 18.85
N ALA A 170 -4.91 -10.32 17.97
CA ALA A 170 -3.55 -9.90 18.34
C ALA A 170 -3.43 -8.41 18.68
N LEU A 171 -4.28 -7.55 18.12
CA LEU A 171 -4.16 -6.09 18.19
C LEU A 171 -5.53 -5.43 18.52
N PRO A 172 -6.22 -5.84 19.60
CA PRO A 172 -7.49 -5.23 19.97
C PRO A 172 -7.29 -3.76 20.33
N GLU A 173 -8.20 -2.88 19.85
CA GLU A 173 -8.21 -1.43 20.12
C GLU A 173 -6.86 -0.72 19.90
N PHE A 174 -6.09 -1.20 18.92
CA PHE A 174 -4.72 -0.73 18.68
C PHE A 174 -4.65 0.46 17.71
N PHE A 175 -5.54 0.53 16.71
CA PHE A 175 -5.43 1.48 15.61
C PHE A 175 -6.26 2.74 15.80
N ASP A 176 -5.68 3.89 15.49
CA ASP A 176 -6.39 5.19 15.45
C ASP A 176 -7.29 5.29 14.20
N ARG A 177 -6.86 4.62 13.10
CA ARG A 177 -7.52 4.66 11.80
C ARG A 177 -7.50 3.28 11.16
N VAL A 178 -8.65 2.86 10.62
CA VAL A 178 -8.78 1.59 9.88
C VAL A 178 -9.43 1.86 8.53
N LEU A 179 -8.80 1.40 7.46
CA LEU A 179 -9.39 1.34 6.12
C LEU A 179 -9.79 -0.10 5.83
N VAL A 180 -11.04 -0.29 5.44
CA VAL A 180 -11.56 -1.54 4.90
C VAL A 180 -12.01 -1.28 3.45
N ASP A 181 -11.10 -1.48 2.50
CA ASP A 181 -11.44 -1.56 1.08
C ASP A 181 -11.82 -3.02 0.81
N ALA A 182 -13.09 -3.33 0.99
CA ALA A 182 -13.55 -4.70 1.13
C ALA A 182 -13.43 -5.51 -0.17
N PRO A 183 -13.08 -6.81 -0.09
CA PRO A 183 -13.30 -7.72 -1.21
C PRO A 183 -14.79 -7.74 -1.51
N CYS A 184 -15.17 -7.40 -2.74
CA CYS A 184 -16.55 -7.21 -3.16
C CYS A 184 -16.83 -7.89 -4.51
N SER A 185 -18.08 -7.88 -4.94
CA SER A 185 -18.51 -8.45 -6.22
C SER A 185 -17.96 -7.72 -7.45
N GLY A 186 -17.40 -6.51 -7.26
CA GLY A 186 -16.58 -5.80 -8.24
C GLY A 186 -17.34 -5.28 -9.46
N GLU A 187 -18.58 -4.87 -9.30
CA GLU A 187 -19.44 -4.42 -10.40
C GLU A 187 -18.90 -3.17 -11.10
N GLY A 188 -18.23 -2.26 -10.35
CA GLY A 188 -17.51 -1.12 -10.91
C GLY A 188 -16.27 -1.50 -11.72
N MET A 189 -15.86 -2.79 -11.71
CA MET A 189 -14.71 -3.26 -12.48
C MET A 189 -15.08 -3.89 -13.82
N PHE A 190 -16.36 -3.99 -14.16
CA PHE A 190 -16.83 -4.68 -15.37
C PHE A 190 -16.24 -4.16 -16.69
N ARG A 191 -15.91 -2.87 -16.75
CA ARG A 191 -15.28 -2.24 -17.92
C ARG A 191 -13.78 -2.56 -18.03
N LYS A 192 -13.12 -2.76 -16.88
CA LYS A 192 -11.68 -3.06 -16.79
C LYS A 192 -11.37 -4.54 -16.84
N GLU A 193 -12.20 -5.35 -16.19
CA GLU A 193 -11.97 -6.78 -15.99
C GLU A 193 -13.13 -7.61 -16.54
N PRO A 194 -13.06 -8.04 -17.79
CA PRO A 194 -14.11 -8.87 -18.39
C PRO A 194 -14.42 -10.16 -17.61
N VAL A 195 -13.43 -10.68 -16.88
CA VAL A 195 -13.60 -11.89 -16.03
C VAL A 195 -14.53 -11.62 -14.86
N ALA A 196 -14.44 -10.45 -14.21
CA ALA A 196 -15.33 -10.05 -13.11
C ALA A 196 -16.78 -10.04 -13.60
N ARG A 197 -17.02 -9.47 -14.79
CA ARG A 197 -18.34 -9.47 -15.43
C ARG A 197 -18.87 -10.87 -15.74
N GLN A 198 -18.01 -11.80 -16.16
CA GLN A 198 -18.40 -13.18 -16.47
C GLN A 198 -18.73 -14.02 -15.24
N GLN A 199 -18.06 -13.77 -14.14
CA GLN A 199 -18.23 -14.52 -12.88
C GLN A 199 -19.30 -13.94 -11.96
N HIS A 200 -19.82 -12.75 -12.26
CA HIS A 200 -20.81 -12.07 -11.44
C HIS A 200 -22.14 -12.82 -11.40
N CYS A 201 -22.68 -12.99 -10.20
CA CYS A 201 -24.00 -13.59 -9.95
C CYS A 201 -24.49 -13.23 -8.53
N GLU A 202 -25.77 -13.43 -8.25
CA GLU A 202 -26.37 -13.18 -6.94
C GLU A 202 -25.66 -13.91 -5.78
N ALA A 203 -25.24 -15.15 -6.01
CA ALA A 203 -24.52 -15.93 -4.99
C ALA A 203 -23.17 -15.29 -4.64
N LEU A 204 -22.45 -14.71 -5.61
CA LEU A 204 -21.20 -13.98 -5.36
C LEU A 204 -21.45 -12.73 -4.52
N VAL A 205 -22.48 -11.94 -4.84
CA VAL A 205 -22.86 -10.74 -4.07
C VAL A 205 -23.13 -11.10 -2.61
N LYS A 206 -23.95 -12.13 -2.35
CA LYS A 206 -24.24 -12.61 -1.00
C LYS A 206 -22.99 -13.06 -0.24
N GLN A 207 -22.13 -13.83 -0.90
CA GLN A 207 -20.86 -14.30 -0.31
C GLN A 207 -19.93 -13.12 0.03
N CYS A 208 -19.84 -12.12 -0.84
CA CYS A 208 -19.04 -10.92 -0.59
C CYS A 208 -19.63 -10.08 0.56
N ALA A 209 -20.94 -9.95 0.63
CA ALA A 209 -21.61 -9.25 1.72
C ALA A 209 -21.37 -9.93 3.08
N GLU A 210 -21.47 -11.26 3.17
CA GLU A 210 -21.15 -12.03 4.38
C GLU A 210 -19.69 -11.83 4.79
N LEU A 211 -18.75 -11.97 3.86
CA LEU A 211 -17.33 -11.74 4.12
C LEU A 211 -17.05 -10.28 4.55
N GLY A 212 -17.71 -9.31 3.91
CA GLY A 212 -17.61 -7.90 4.26
C GLY A 212 -18.08 -7.62 5.71
N ALA A 213 -19.15 -8.29 6.15
CA ALA A 213 -19.62 -8.19 7.52
C ALA A 213 -18.58 -8.71 8.53
N GLU A 214 -18.00 -9.89 8.28
CA GLU A 214 -16.95 -10.46 9.14
C GLU A 214 -15.72 -9.55 9.23
N ILE A 215 -15.29 -8.97 8.10
CA ILE A 215 -14.14 -8.05 8.05
C ILE A 215 -14.46 -6.77 8.83
N LEU A 216 -15.66 -6.22 8.71
CA LEU A 216 -16.08 -5.02 9.44
C LEU A 216 -16.13 -5.27 10.96
N ASP A 217 -16.61 -6.44 11.40
CA ASP A 217 -16.64 -6.81 12.82
C ASP A 217 -15.19 -6.93 13.38
N CYS A 218 -14.25 -7.48 12.60
CA CYS A 218 -12.83 -7.49 12.93
C CYS A 218 -12.24 -6.06 12.98
N ALA A 219 -12.63 -5.21 12.05
CA ALA A 219 -12.18 -3.81 12.01
C ALA A 219 -12.68 -3.01 13.24
N ALA A 220 -13.91 -3.28 13.70
CA ALA A 220 -14.45 -2.69 14.91
C ALA A 220 -13.65 -3.09 16.17
N ALA A 221 -13.21 -4.35 16.23
CA ALA A 221 -12.43 -4.87 17.35
C ALA A 221 -11.02 -4.26 17.44
N VAL A 222 -10.38 -3.99 16.32
CA VAL A 222 -9.00 -3.44 16.30
C VAL A 222 -8.96 -1.91 16.40
N LEU A 223 -10.08 -1.23 16.18
CA LEU A 223 -10.15 0.23 16.23
C LEU A 223 -10.20 0.72 17.69
N ALA A 224 -9.30 1.62 18.04
CA ALA A 224 -9.24 2.25 19.36
C ALA A 224 -10.48 3.14 19.63
N PRO A 225 -10.83 3.39 20.91
CA PRO A 225 -11.85 4.37 21.25
C PRO A 225 -11.55 5.74 20.63
N GLY A 226 -12.57 6.40 20.06
CA GLY A 226 -12.42 7.66 19.33
C GLY A 226 -11.76 7.53 17.96
N GLY A 227 -11.44 6.32 17.53
CA GLY A 227 -10.88 6.02 16.22
C GLY A 227 -11.90 6.16 15.07
N GLN A 228 -11.41 6.16 13.84
CA GLN A 228 -12.25 6.26 12.64
C GLN A 228 -12.00 5.09 11.71
N LEU A 229 -13.08 4.59 11.13
CA LEU A 229 -13.11 3.53 10.11
C LEU A 229 -13.67 4.11 8.82
N VAL A 230 -13.00 3.88 7.70
CA VAL A 230 -13.57 4.06 6.37
C VAL A 230 -13.78 2.69 5.75
N TYR A 231 -15.04 2.43 5.38
CA TYR A 231 -15.46 1.28 4.60
C TYR A 231 -15.63 1.69 3.15
N SER A 232 -15.08 0.93 2.22
CA SER A 232 -15.24 1.19 0.79
C SER A 232 -15.34 -0.10 -0.02
N THR A 233 -16.05 -0.02 -1.16
CA THR A 233 -16.17 -1.08 -2.15
C THR A 233 -16.09 -0.52 -3.56
N CYS A 234 -15.80 -1.37 -4.54
CA CYS A 234 -15.94 -1.04 -5.96
C CYS A 234 -17.14 -1.77 -6.58
N THR A 235 -18.24 -1.88 -5.85
CA THR A 235 -19.50 -2.46 -6.33
C THR A 235 -20.65 -1.48 -6.21
N PHE A 236 -21.83 -1.86 -6.72
CA PHE A 236 -23.07 -1.11 -6.57
C PHE A 236 -24.13 -1.90 -5.77
N ALA A 237 -23.79 -3.12 -5.33
CA ALA A 237 -24.72 -4.01 -4.68
C ALA A 237 -25.19 -3.45 -3.32
N PRO A 238 -26.50 -3.32 -3.09
CA PRO A 238 -27.05 -2.81 -1.82
C PRO A 238 -26.57 -3.59 -0.59
N GLU A 239 -26.44 -4.90 -0.73
CA GLU A 239 -26.03 -5.83 0.33
C GLU A 239 -24.58 -5.60 0.77
N GLU A 240 -23.75 -5.09 -0.13
CA GLU A 240 -22.32 -4.81 0.11
C GLU A 240 -22.06 -3.34 0.47
N ASP A 241 -23.02 -2.44 0.26
CA ASP A 241 -22.89 -0.98 0.40
C ASP A 241 -23.76 -0.45 1.55
N GLU A 242 -24.85 0.31 1.26
CA GLU A 242 -25.70 0.93 2.28
C GLU A 242 -26.32 -0.10 3.24
N GLY A 243 -26.75 -1.25 2.73
CA GLY A 243 -27.29 -2.33 3.55
C GLY A 243 -26.26 -2.87 4.53
N GLN A 244 -25.01 -3.03 4.08
CA GLN A 244 -23.90 -3.48 4.92
C GLN A 244 -23.59 -2.49 6.04
N VAL A 245 -23.51 -1.19 5.73
CA VAL A 245 -23.27 -0.12 6.71
C VAL A 245 -24.42 -0.03 7.72
N ALA A 246 -25.66 -0.10 7.25
CA ALA A 246 -26.83 -0.06 8.12
C ALA A 246 -26.87 -1.27 9.09
N ALA A 247 -26.60 -2.48 8.58
CA ALA A 247 -26.52 -3.68 9.39
C ALA A 247 -25.34 -3.65 10.39
N PHE A 248 -24.19 -3.10 9.99
CA PHE A 248 -23.04 -2.90 10.89
C PHE A 248 -23.42 -2.00 12.08
N LEU A 249 -24.05 -0.86 11.84
CA LEU A 249 -24.44 0.08 12.91
C LEU A 249 -25.46 -0.53 13.90
N GLN A 250 -26.26 -1.50 13.46
CA GLN A 250 -27.14 -2.24 14.39
C GLN A 250 -26.38 -3.20 15.29
N ARG A 251 -25.31 -3.84 14.76
CA ARG A 251 -24.47 -4.77 15.55
C ARG A 251 -23.51 -4.03 16.46
N HIS A 252 -23.11 -2.82 16.10
CA HIS A 252 -22.09 -2.02 16.77
C HIS A 252 -22.63 -0.66 17.21
N PRO A 253 -23.46 -0.59 18.28
CA PRO A 253 -24.05 0.67 18.75
C PRO A 253 -23.03 1.68 19.28
N GLU A 254 -21.79 1.26 19.51
CA GLU A 254 -20.66 2.13 19.85
C GLU A 254 -20.15 2.94 18.65
N PHE A 255 -20.61 2.66 17.43
CA PHE A 255 -20.26 3.42 16.24
C PHE A 255 -21.37 4.38 15.81
N THR A 256 -20.95 5.50 15.22
CA THR A 256 -21.83 6.46 14.56
C THR A 256 -21.38 6.68 13.12
N LEU A 257 -22.36 6.83 12.20
CA LEU A 257 -22.09 7.24 10.83
C LEU A 257 -21.76 8.74 10.83
N ALA A 258 -20.58 9.09 10.38
CA ALA A 258 -20.14 10.47 10.19
C ALA A 258 -20.23 10.84 8.70
N ASP A 259 -20.30 12.15 8.40
CA ASP A 259 -20.23 12.60 7.00
C ASP A 259 -18.94 12.11 6.36
N ALA A 260 -19.04 11.35 5.26
CA ALA A 260 -17.89 10.80 4.57
C ALA A 260 -16.87 11.87 4.16
N LEU A 261 -17.35 13.07 3.76
CA LEU A 261 -16.50 14.18 3.34
C LEU A 261 -15.92 15.01 4.49
N GLY A 262 -16.30 14.73 5.74
CA GLY A 262 -15.92 15.55 6.89
C GLY A 262 -14.41 15.68 7.18
N ASN A 263 -13.57 14.89 6.54
CA ASN A 263 -12.10 14.97 6.65
C ASN A 263 -11.43 15.59 5.40
N VAL A 264 -12.20 15.97 4.39
CA VAL A 264 -11.69 16.61 3.17
C VAL A 264 -12.40 17.96 2.94
N ASP A 265 -11.75 18.87 2.22
CA ASP A 265 -12.21 20.22 1.94
C ASP A 265 -12.72 20.39 0.50
N TYR A 266 -13.16 19.30 -0.11
CA TYR A 266 -13.75 19.25 -1.45
C TYR A 266 -14.91 18.25 -1.47
N THR A 267 -15.77 18.37 -2.47
CA THR A 267 -16.93 17.51 -2.66
C THR A 267 -16.81 16.70 -3.95
N PHE A 268 -17.31 15.46 -3.92
CA PHE A 268 -17.37 14.60 -5.09
C PHE A 268 -18.46 13.54 -4.93
N GLY A 269 -18.78 12.89 -6.04
CA GLY A 269 -19.76 11.82 -6.05
C GLY A 269 -21.17 12.28 -5.73
N SER A 270 -21.99 11.33 -5.31
CA SER A 270 -23.39 11.52 -4.88
C SER A 270 -23.57 10.99 -3.46
N GLU A 271 -24.65 11.35 -2.82
CA GLU A 271 -25.14 10.69 -1.60
C GLU A 271 -25.55 9.25 -1.90
N GLY A 272 -25.75 8.45 -0.85
CA GLY A 272 -26.29 7.11 -0.96
C GLY A 272 -27.79 7.09 -1.32
N GLU A 273 -28.32 5.92 -1.51
CA GLU A 273 -29.69 5.68 -1.97
C GLU A 273 -30.50 4.98 -0.85
N ALA A 274 -31.59 5.62 -0.38
CA ALA A 274 -32.38 5.12 0.73
C ALA A 274 -33.04 3.74 0.46
N ASN A 275 -33.35 3.42 -0.80
CA ASN A 275 -33.92 2.13 -1.21
C ASN A 275 -32.89 1.00 -1.24
N ARG A 276 -31.61 1.25 -0.92
CA ARG A 276 -30.50 0.28 -0.88
C ARG A 276 -30.12 -0.17 0.54
N THR A 277 -30.79 0.36 1.56
CA THR A 277 -30.48 0.03 2.97
C THR A 277 -31.04 -1.30 3.45
N GLY A 278 -31.75 -2.04 2.61
CA GLY A 278 -32.48 -3.26 3.03
C GLY A 278 -33.61 -2.97 4.02
N GLY A 279 -34.14 -1.74 4.06
CA GLY A 279 -35.18 -1.30 5.01
C GLY A 279 -34.64 -0.93 6.39
N LEU A 280 -33.32 -0.98 6.61
CA LEU A 280 -32.70 -0.59 7.87
C LEU A 280 -32.47 0.94 7.90
N PRO A 281 -32.50 1.57 9.09
CA PRO A 281 -32.28 3.01 9.22
C PRO A 281 -30.82 3.38 8.88
N LEU A 282 -30.63 4.31 7.96
CA LEU A 282 -29.33 4.90 7.61
C LEU A 282 -29.55 6.33 7.09
N ASP A 283 -28.75 7.26 7.56
CA ASP A 283 -28.68 8.61 6.98
C ASP A 283 -27.79 8.56 5.73
N VAL A 284 -28.40 8.26 4.59
CA VAL A 284 -27.68 8.06 3.31
C VAL A 284 -27.02 9.33 2.80
N SER A 285 -27.33 10.52 3.31
CA SER A 285 -26.66 11.77 2.97
C SER A 285 -25.20 11.80 3.42
N LYS A 286 -24.85 10.96 4.40
CA LYS A 286 -23.51 10.87 4.99
C LYS A 286 -22.56 9.90 4.29
N VAL A 287 -23.05 9.06 3.40
CA VAL A 287 -22.21 8.18 2.58
C VAL A 287 -21.97 8.78 1.21
N ARG A 288 -21.03 8.23 0.43
CA ARG A 288 -20.75 8.70 -0.93
C ARG A 288 -20.72 7.53 -1.91
N ARG A 289 -21.29 7.80 -3.09
CA ARG A 289 -21.23 6.95 -4.27
C ARG A 289 -20.60 7.71 -5.43
N ILE A 290 -19.79 7.02 -6.19
CA ILE A 290 -19.31 7.46 -7.49
C ILE A 290 -19.97 6.59 -8.54
N TRP A 291 -20.75 7.21 -9.44
CA TRP A 291 -21.40 6.55 -10.55
C TRP A 291 -20.56 6.67 -11.82
N PRO A 292 -20.68 5.73 -12.78
CA PRO A 292 -19.95 5.82 -14.05
C PRO A 292 -20.12 7.15 -14.80
N CYS A 293 -21.30 7.77 -14.75
CA CYS A 293 -21.55 9.08 -15.38
C CYS A 293 -20.71 10.23 -14.79
N GLN A 294 -20.08 10.02 -13.64
CA GLN A 294 -19.26 11.02 -12.96
C GLN A 294 -17.76 10.90 -13.30
N GLY A 295 -17.37 10.03 -14.24
CA GLY A 295 -15.99 9.86 -14.69
C GLY A 295 -15.15 8.89 -13.85
N GLY A 296 -15.80 7.98 -13.11
CA GLY A 296 -15.16 6.86 -12.40
C GLY A 296 -15.77 5.54 -12.80
N GLU A 297 -15.15 4.43 -12.40
CA GLU A 297 -15.69 3.10 -12.67
C GLU A 297 -16.78 2.69 -11.66
N GLY A 298 -16.85 3.35 -10.53
CA GLY A 298 -17.80 3.09 -9.46
C GLY A 298 -17.12 2.84 -8.12
N HIS A 299 -17.59 3.53 -7.10
CA HIS A 299 -17.07 3.34 -5.74
C HIS A 299 -18.12 3.74 -4.70
N PHE A 300 -18.15 3.02 -3.58
CA PHE A 300 -18.96 3.36 -2.41
C PHE A 300 -18.06 3.63 -1.22
N MET A 301 -18.40 4.59 -0.37
CA MET A 301 -17.63 4.95 0.81
C MET A 301 -18.53 5.38 1.96
N ALA A 302 -18.21 4.88 3.16
CA ALA A 302 -18.82 5.29 4.42
C ALA A 302 -17.75 5.53 5.48
N ARG A 303 -17.90 6.59 6.27
CA ARG A 303 -17.01 6.91 7.39
C ARG A 303 -17.74 6.71 8.71
N LEU A 304 -17.15 5.91 9.57
CA LEU A 304 -17.67 5.48 10.85
C LEU A 304 -16.74 5.92 11.98
N VAL A 305 -17.29 6.37 13.09
CA VAL A 305 -16.53 6.83 14.26
C VAL A 305 -16.91 6.00 15.47
N LYS A 306 -15.92 5.40 16.13
CA LYS A 306 -16.10 4.66 17.39
C LYS A 306 -16.18 5.64 18.57
N ALA A 307 -17.12 5.43 19.47
CA ALA A 307 -17.25 6.22 20.70
C ALA A 307 -15.97 6.17 21.55
N GLY A 308 -15.68 7.23 22.28
CA GLY A 308 -14.54 7.31 23.19
C GLY A 308 -13.60 8.49 22.89
N THR A 309 -12.47 8.52 23.58
CA THR A 309 -11.46 9.59 23.44
C THR A 309 -10.32 9.12 22.56
N PRO A 310 -9.98 9.85 21.48
CA PRO A 310 -8.84 9.53 20.65
C PRO A 310 -7.52 9.50 21.42
N ARG A 311 -6.59 8.65 21.00
CA ARG A 311 -5.23 8.60 21.55
C ARG A 311 -4.51 9.93 21.31
N VAL A 312 -3.75 10.37 22.32
CA VAL A 312 -2.84 11.51 22.16
C VAL A 312 -1.65 11.09 21.29
N LEU A 313 -1.42 11.83 20.22
CA LEU A 313 -0.33 11.55 19.29
C LEU A 313 1.01 12.06 19.87
N PRO A 314 2.13 11.34 19.63
CA PRO A 314 3.44 11.81 20.04
C PRO A 314 3.86 13.06 19.25
N ALA A 315 4.68 13.91 19.90
CA ALA A 315 5.27 15.06 19.24
C ALA A 315 6.24 14.62 18.11
N GLU A 316 6.62 15.58 17.26
CA GLU A 316 7.54 15.29 16.17
C GLU A 316 8.92 14.84 16.70
N GLY A 317 9.40 13.72 16.19
CA GLY A 317 10.66 13.12 16.58
C GLY A 317 10.60 12.30 17.88
N GLU A 318 9.45 12.22 18.54
CA GLU A 318 9.26 11.48 19.77
C GLU A 318 8.55 10.15 19.54
N TYR A 319 8.83 9.18 20.42
CA TYR A 319 8.10 7.94 20.58
C TYR A 319 7.42 7.91 21.93
N THR A 320 6.23 7.35 22.03
CA THR A 320 5.60 7.07 23.33
C THR A 320 6.45 6.07 24.14
N ALA A 321 6.24 6.01 25.45
CA ALA A 321 6.93 5.02 26.29
C ALA A 321 6.69 3.58 25.81
N GLU A 322 5.49 3.29 25.33
CA GLU A 322 5.12 2.00 24.76
C GLU A 322 5.89 1.70 23.46
N GLU A 323 5.98 2.65 22.55
CA GLU A 323 6.73 2.54 21.29
C GLU A 323 8.23 2.35 21.51
N GLN A 324 8.80 3.02 22.53
CA GLN A 324 10.18 2.82 22.97
C GLN A 324 10.41 1.39 23.48
N LEU A 325 9.46 0.82 24.24
CA LEU A 325 9.52 -0.58 24.68
C LEU A 325 9.48 -1.56 23.50
N TRP A 326 8.66 -1.31 22.47
CA TRP A 326 8.62 -2.17 21.28
C TRP A 326 9.93 -2.13 20.49
N LEU A 327 10.51 -0.96 20.30
CA LEU A 327 11.82 -0.83 19.65
C LEU A 327 12.90 -1.56 20.44
N ALA A 328 12.96 -1.40 21.76
CA ALA A 328 13.89 -2.11 22.63
C ALA A 328 13.68 -3.65 22.58
N ALA A 329 12.43 -4.11 22.50
CA ALA A 329 12.10 -5.52 22.36
C ALA A 329 12.58 -6.07 21.00
N ALA A 330 12.42 -5.31 19.91
CA ALA A 330 12.92 -5.68 18.59
C ALA A 330 14.46 -5.81 18.59
N GLU A 331 15.17 -4.89 19.24
CA GLU A 331 16.63 -4.98 19.40
C GLU A 331 17.06 -6.21 20.22
N ALA A 332 16.36 -6.51 21.32
CA ALA A 332 16.64 -7.68 22.14
C ALA A 332 16.41 -9.01 21.39
N ALA A 333 15.36 -9.08 20.58
CA ALA A 333 15.07 -10.25 19.72
C ALA A 333 16.16 -10.45 18.64
N GLY A 334 16.62 -9.38 18.01
CA GLY A 334 17.73 -9.42 17.04
C GLY A 334 19.04 -9.95 17.65
N LYS A 335 19.30 -9.68 18.92
CA LYS A 335 20.48 -10.20 19.64
C LYS A 335 20.38 -11.69 19.98
N LYS A 336 19.16 -12.24 20.15
CA LYS A 336 18.91 -13.65 20.53
C LYS A 336 18.83 -14.61 19.34
N ALA A 337 18.82 -14.15 18.11
CA ALA A 337 18.69 -14.97 16.90
C ALA A 337 19.93 -15.87 16.59
N LYS A 338 20.53 -16.48 17.64
CA LYS A 338 21.47 -17.58 17.55
C LYS A 338 20.75 -18.89 17.90
N GLY A 339 20.40 -19.65 16.86
CA GLY A 339 20.19 -21.08 16.97
C GLY A 339 18.75 -21.56 17.09
N LYS A 340 18.41 -22.32 16.08
CA LYS A 340 17.33 -23.30 15.84
C LYS A 340 16.25 -22.83 14.87
N GLY A 341 16.45 -23.20 13.60
CA GLY A 341 15.35 -23.35 12.64
C GLY A 341 14.37 -24.41 13.13
N GLY A 342 13.28 -23.97 13.75
CA GLY A 342 12.12 -24.79 14.06
C GLY A 342 11.18 -24.80 12.85
N LYS A 343 10.88 -26.00 12.30
CA LYS A 343 9.84 -26.18 11.28
C LYS A 343 8.47 -25.84 11.88
N PRO A 344 7.62 -25.08 11.19
CA PRO A 344 6.24 -24.88 11.63
C PRO A 344 5.44 -26.20 11.49
N ALA A 345 4.59 -26.45 12.48
CA ALA A 345 3.72 -27.60 12.55
C ALA A 345 2.68 -27.57 11.40
N LYS A 346 2.47 -28.73 10.78
CA LYS A 346 1.48 -28.93 9.72
C LYS A 346 0.09 -29.05 10.34
N THR A 347 -0.85 -28.22 9.89
CA THR A 347 -2.29 -28.48 9.98
C THR A 347 -2.80 -29.02 8.63
N PRO A 348 -3.74 -29.99 8.62
CA PRO A 348 -4.13 -30.66 7.38
C PRO A 348 -5.34 -30.01 6.70
N ASP A 349 -5.22 -29.95 5.40
CA ASP A 349 -6.14 -30.15 4.28
C ASP A 349 -7.32 -29.23 3.91
N ALA A 350 -7.03 -28.50 2.78
CA ALA A 350 -7.96 -28.22 1.67
C ALA A 350 -7.16 -27.78 0.41
N ARG A 351 -6.25 -28.63 -0.14
CA ARG A 351 -5.15 -28.14 -1.01
C ARG A 351 -4.70 -29.08 -2.13
N SER A 352 -5.54 -29.56 -3.00
CA SER A 352 -4.98 -30.32 -4.15
C SER A 352 -4.94 -29.56 -5.50
N ALA A 353 -5.80 -28.57 -5.74
CA ALA A 353 -5.91 -27.94 -7.06
C ALA A 353 -5.18 -26.59 -7.25
N ARG A 354 -4.62 -26.00 -6.17
CA ARG A 354 -3.89 -24.70 -6.22
C ARG A 354 -2.36 -24.81 -6.14
N ARG A 355 -1.83 -26.03 -6.14
CA ARG A 355 -0.39 -26.27 -5.83
C ARG A 355 0.58 -26.00 -6.97
N GLU A 356 0.20 -26.09 -8.23
CA GLU A 356 1.16 -25.98 -9.34
C GLU A 356 1.59 -24.55 -9.68
N ASN A 357 0.66 -23.58 -9.72
CA ASN A 357 1.03 -22.19 -9.99
C ASN A 357 1.73 -21.49 -8.81
N ALA A 358 1.38 -21.87 -7.56
CA ALA A 358 2.05 -21.38 -6.36
C ALA A 358 3.48 -21.94 -6.19
N ARG A 359 3.77 -23.11 -6.79
CA ARG A 359 5.09 -23.74 -6.71
C ARG A 359 6.12 -23.06 -7.59
N ALA A 360 5.79 -22.66 -8.82
CA ALA A 360 6.69 -21.94 -9.73
C ALA A 360 7.08 -20.55 -9.18
N CYS A 361 6.12 -19.82 -8.60
CA CYS A 361 6.40 -18.52 -7.97
C CYS A 361 7.22 -18.65 -6.66
N ARG A 362 6.98 -19.71 -5.86
CA ARG A 362 7.75 -20.02 -4.65
C ARG A 362 9.18 -20.47 -4.95
N GLU A 363 9.41 -21.19 -6.04
CA GLU A 363 10.75 -21.64 -6.43
C GLU A 363 11.63 -20.46 -6.88
N ALA A 364 11.08 -19.45 -7.54
CA ALA A 364 11.79 -18.22 -7.90
C ALA A 364 12.17 -17.38 -6.66
N VAL A 365 11.24 -17.25 -5.68
CA VAL A 365 11.47 -16.49 -4.44
C VAL A 365 12.32 -17.25 -3.44
N GLN A 366 12.18 -18.61 -3.35
CA GLN A 366 12.99 -19.45 -2.47
C GLN A 366 14.40 -19.66 -3.02
N GLY A 367 14.62 -19.63 -4.34
CA GLY A 367 15.95 -19.64 -4.95
C GLY A 367 16.77 -18.43 -4.49
N ASP A 368 16.15 -17.26 -4.42
CA ASP A 368 16.82 -16.03 -3.97
C ASP A 368 17.04 -16.01 -2.44
N LYS A 369 16.11 -16.56 -1.64
CA LYS A 369 16.29 -16.74 -0.18
C LYS A 369 17.40 -17.75 0.16
N ARG A 370 17.40 -18.91 -0.49
CA ARG A 370 18.44 -19.94 -0.26
C ARG A 370 19.83 -19.50 -0.72
N SER A 371 19.94 -18.74 -1.81
CA SER A 371 21.20 -18.17 -2.26
C SER A 371 21.73 -17.08 -1.32
N ARG A 372 20.84 -16.33 -0.65
CA ARG A 372 21.21 -15.33 0.38
C ARG A 372 21.64 -15.99 1.70
N GLU A 373 20.94 -17.03 2.15
CA GLU A 373 21.30 -17.80 3.36
C GLU A 373 22.60 -18.60 3.19
N ALA A 374 22.87 -19.14 2.01
CA ALA A 374 24.09 -19.90 1.72
C ALA A 374 25.34 -19.00 1.49
N GLN A 375 25.17 -17.71 1.22
CA GLN A 375 26.25 -16.73 1.04
C GLN A 375 26.54 -15.87 2.28
N ALA A 376 25.67 -15.89 3.29
CA ALA A 376 25.92 -15.31 4.59
C ALA A 376 26.93 -16.17 5.33
N GLY A 377 28.22 -15.95 5.09
CA GLY A 377 29.28 -16.42 5.98
C GLY A 377 28.93 -16.00 7.42
N GLU A 378 29.39 -16.74 8.43
CA GLU A 378 29.08 -16.63 9.87
C GLU A 378 29.39 -15.23 10.47
N THR A 379 28.71 -14.18 9.98
CA THR A 379 28.87 -12.81 10.50
C THR A 379 28.01 -12.70 11.76
N SER A 380 28.61 -12.34 12.90
CA SER A 380 27.84 -12.15 14.13
C SER A 380 26.91 -10.91 14.03
N PRO A 381 25.80 -10.89 14.79
CA PRO A 381 24.91 -9.71 14.84
C PRO A 381 25.66 -8.40 15.13
N ALA A 382 26.63 -8.42 16.05
CA ALA A 382 27.45 -7.26 16.39
C ALA A 382 28.29 -6.79 15.19
N GLN A 383 28.88 -7.72 14.42
CA GLN A 383 29.63 -7.39 13.20
C GLN A 383 28.72 -6.80 12.10
N SER A 384 27.50 -7.35 11.96
CA SER A 384 26.52 -6.81 10.99
C SER A 384 26.11 -5.39 11.33
N LEU A 385 25.83 -5.09 12.59
CA LEU A 385 25.51 -3.75 13.06
C LEU A 385 26.71 -2.78 12.92
N ALA A 386 27.93 -3.22 13.28
CA ALA A 386 29.13 -2.41 13.11
C ALA A 386 29.38 -2.08 11.62
N ALA A 387 29.17 -3.04 10.71
CA ALA A 387 29.28 -2.83 9.28
C ALA A 387 28.20 -1.85 8.74
N TRP A 388 26.98 -1.93 9.28
CA TRP A 388 25.92 -0.98 8.97
C TRP A 388 26.29 0.43 9.44
N HIS A 389 26.69 0.61 10.71
CA HIS A 389 27.05 1.93 11.23
C HIS A 389 28.19 2.57 10.45
N ALA A 390 29.23 1.80 10.10
CA ALA A 390 30.31 2.29 9.25
C ALA A 390 29.82 2.72 7.86
N PHE A 391 28.93 1.91 7.25
CA PHE A 391 28.33 2.23 5.96
C PHE A 391 27.41 3.45 6.06
N ALA A 392 26.55 3.52 7.07
CA ALA A 392 25.64 4.63 7.29
C ALA A 392 26.40 5.92 7.56
N GLY A 393 27.45 5.90 8.39
CA GLY A 393 28.30 7.06 8.64
C GLY A 393 28.94 7.65 7.38
N GLN A 394 29.23 6.79 6.39
CA GLN A 394 29.83 7.23 5.12
C GLN A 394 28.79 7.73 4.12
N TYR A 395 27.63 7.08 4.00
CA TYR A 395 26.69 7.32 2.90
C TYR A 395 25.32 7.87 3.35
N PHE A 396 24.91 7.64 4.58
CA PHE A 396 23.61 8.03 5.16
C PHE A 396 23.76 8.53 6.61
N PRO A 397 24.56 9.59 6.87
CA PRO A 397 24.88 10.00 8.23
C PRO A 397 23.64 10.30 9.11
N ALA A 398 22.56 10.76 8.51
CA ALA A 398 21.29 10.99 9.21
C ALA A 398 20.60 9.70 9.74
N LEU A 399 21.08 8.52 9.35
CA LEU A 399 20.51 7.24 9.79
C LEU A 399 21.35 6.54 10.85
N VAL A 400 22.51 7.06 11.22
CA VAL A 400 23.46 6.41 12.16
C VAL A 400 22.83 6.17 13.53
N ASP A 401 22.07 7.13 14.02
CA ASP A 401 21.44 7.09 15.37
C ASP A 401 20.06 6.41 15.35
N ARG A 402 19.57 5.97 14.19
CA ARG A 402 18.29 5.24 14.16
C ARG A 402 18.46 3.83 14.74
N PRO A 403 17.47 3.33 15.50
CA PRO A 403 17.45 1.94 15.93
C PRO A 403 17.67 0.99 14.77
N ALA A 404 18.56 0.02 14.94
CA ALA A 404 18.88 -0.98 13.92
C ALA A 404 18.95 -2.37 14.55
N VAL A 405 18.36 -3.37 13.90
CA VAL A 405 18.31 -4.74 14.39
C VAL A 405 18.80 -5.71 13.32
N VAL A 406 19.33 -6.86 13.73
CA VAL A 406 19.67 -7.96 12.81
C VAL A 406 18.45 -8.86 12.65
N HIS A 407 17.98 -9.00 11.41
CA HIS A 407 16.84 -9.84 11.07
C HIS A 407 17.07 -10.54 9.73
N GLY A 408 16.79 -11.85 9.63
CA GLY A 408 16.88 -12.61 8.37
C GLY A 408 18.25 -12.56 7.68
N GLY A 409 19.33 -12.49 8.47
CA GLY A 409 20.71 -12.44 7.95
C GLY A 409 21.18 -11.06 7.47
N GLY A 410 20.40 -10.02 7.71
CA GLY A 410 20.75 -8.64 7.38
C GLY A 410 20.33 -7.65 8.44
N VAL A 411 20.41 -6.36 8.12
CA VAL A 411 20.09 -5.26 9.03
C VAL A 411 18.77 -4.62 8.61
N LEU A 412 17.91 -4.41 9.60
CA LEU A 412 16.59 -3.79 9.48
C LEU A 412 16.57 -2.53 10.36
N LEU A 413 16.03 -1.43 9.85
CA LEU A 413 15.57 -0.30 10.66
C LEU A 413 14.10 -0.57 11.02
N PRO A 414 13.82 -0.95 12.29
CA PRO A 414 12.48 -1.36 12.70
C PRO A 414 11.54 -0.17 12.83
N VAL A 415 10.24 -0.46 12.76
CA VAL A 415 9.18 0.45 13.18
C VAL A 415 8.73 0.10 14.60
N PRO A 416 8.16 1.04 15.36
CA PRO A 416 7.60 0.76 16.68
C PRO A 416 6.31 -0.06 16.54
N PHE A 417 6.44 -1.37 16.61
CA PHE A 417 5.34 -2.31 16.50
C PHE A 417 5.46 -3.42 17.56
N PRO A 418 4.36 -3.82 18.21
CA PRO A 418 4.42 -4.84 19.26
C PRO A 418 4.87 -6.20 18.70
N GLN A 419 5.52 -6.99 19.55
CA GLN A 419 5.80 -8.38 19.21
C GLN A 419 4.51 -9.18 19.27
N THR A 420 4.13 -9.76 18.14
CA THR A 420 2.93 -10.58 17.98
C THR A 420 3.27 -11.93 17.35
N ASN A 421 2.32 -12.85 17.33
CA ASN A 421 2.42 -14.12 16.61
C ASN A 421 1.85 -14.04 15.19
N LEU A 422 1.70 -12.84 14.64
CA LEU A 422 1.24 -12.59 13.27
C LEU A 422 2.33 -12.93 12.26
N ASP A 423 1.92 -13.31 11.04
CA ASP A 423 2.84 -13.52 9.92
C ASP A 423 3.26 -12.17 9.31
N VAL A 424 4.41 -11.67 9.79
CA VAL A 424 4.98 -10.38 9.39
C VAL A 424 5.96 -10.59 8.25
N LEU A 425 5.59 -10.15 7.05
CA LEU A 425 6.47 -10.20 5.86
C LEU A 425 7.55 -9.12 5.90
N ARG A 426 7.23 -7.96 6.51
CA ARG A 426 8.14 -6.82 6.66
C ARG A 426 7.69 -5.92 7.81
N ALA A 427 8.63 -5.42 8.61
CA ALA A 427 8.36 -4.40 9.63
C ALA A 427 9.48 -3.36 9.63
N GLY A 428 9.35 -2.32 8.80
CA GLY A 428 10.36 -1.29 8.58
C GLY A 428 11.23 -1.51 7.34
N VAL A 429 12.41 -0.90 7.28
CA VAL A 429 13.29 -0.88 6.11
C VAL A 429 14.45 -1.87 6.25
N PHE A 430 14.50 -2.86 5.38
CA PHE A 430 15.64 -3.74 5.26
C PHE A 430 16.76 -3.02 4.50
N VAL A 431 17.81 -2.61 5.22
CA VAL A 431 18.85 -1.73 4.65
C VAL A 431 19.98 -2.47 3.95
N GLY A 432 20.20 -3.74 4.27
CA GLY A 432 21.22 -4.55 3.60
C GLY A 432 21.77 -5.67 4.46
N SER A 433 22.84 -6.30 3.98
CA SER A 433 23.48 -7.44 4.64
C SER A 433 25.01 -7.41 4.48
N VAL A 434 25.71 -8.14 5.33
CA VAL A 434 27.16 -8.32 5.17
C VAL A 434 27.42 -9.50 4.24
N GLN A 435 28.11 -9.24 3.12
CA GLN A 435 28.53 -10.24 2.15
C GLN A 435 30.04 -10.18 1.95
N LYS A 436 30.74 -11.30 2.14
CA LYS A 436 32.20 -11.38 2.04
C LYS A 436 32.92 -10.27 2.84
N GLY A 437 32.45 -10.02 4.08
CA GLY A 437 33.01 -9.03 4.98
C GLY A 437 32.72 -7.55 4.65
N ARG A 438 31.86 -7.27 3.66
CA ARG A 438 31.46 -5.91 3.27
C ARG A 438 29.96 -5.73 3.36
N PHE A 439 29.52 -4.55 3.80
CA PHE A 439 28.10 -4.21 3.77
C PHE A 439 27.62 -3.99 2.33
N VAL A 440 26.54 -4.68 1.96
CA VAL A 440 25.88 -4.56 0.66
C VAL A 440 24.47 -4.02 0.92
N PRO A 441 24.18 -2.77 0.50
CA PRO A 441 22.87 -2.17 0.72
C PRO A 441 21.79 -2.80 -0.16
N GLU A 442 20.56 -2.81 0.33
CA GLU A 442 19.38 -3.25 -0.41
C GLU A 442 18.66 -2.07 -1.08
N HIS A 443 17.84 -2.39 -2.06
CA HIS A 443 17.11 -1.41 -2.86
C HIS A 443 16.21 -0.52 -2.01
N HIS A 444 15.52 -1.09 -1.01
CA HIS A 444 14.61 -0.37 -0.13
C HIS A 444 15.30 0.74 0.68
N LEU A 445 16.57 0.61 1.03
CA LEU A 445 17.35 1.70 1.63
C LEU A 445 17.36 2.95 0.74
N PHE A 446 17.62 2.76 -0.55
CA PHE A 446 17.68 3.87 -1.50
C PHE A 446 16.31 4.44 -1.81
N THR A 447 15.29 3.62 -1.98
CA THR A 447 13.93 4.13 -2.21
C THR A 447 13.38 4.85 -0.99
N ALA A 448 13.64 4.39 0.24
CA ALA A 448 13.14 5.04 1.46
C ALA A 448 13.94 6.30 1.84
N PHE A 449 15.27 6.25 1.74
CA PHE A 449 16.16 7.28 2.27
C PHE A 449 17.16 7.85 1.25
N GLY A 450 16.99 7.55 -0.04
CA GLY A 450 17.95 7.95 -1.08
C GLY A 450 18.15 9.46 -1.20
N ALA A 451 17.15 10.27 -0.86
CA ALA A 451 17.27 11.72 -0.80
C ALA A 451 18.30 12.20 0.27
N GLN A 452 18.58 11.35 1.29
CA GLN A 452 19.54 11.60 2.36
C GLN A 452 20.93 11.01 2.05
N CYS A 453 21.10 10.33 0.90
CA CYS A 453 22.38 9.78 0.49
C CYS A 453 23.37 10.91 0.15
N VAL A 454 24.58 10.84 0.70
CA VAL A 454 25.62 11.84 0.44
C VAL A 454 26.00 11.88 -1.03
N ASN A 455 26.18 10.71 -1.64
CA ASN A 455 26.51 10.58 -3.06
C ASN A 455 25.23 10.34 -3.87
N ARG A 456 24.92 11.25 -4.80
CA ARG A 456 23.76 11.10 -5.69
C ARG A 456 24.20 11.28 -7.14
N GLU A 457 23.88 10.30 -7.99
CA GLU A 457 23.95 10.44 -9.44
C GLU A 457 22.60 10.94 -9.92
N GLU A 458 22.55 12.21 -10.28
CA GLU A 458 21.32 12.90 -10.65
C GLU A 458 21.09 12.81 -12.15
N LEU A 459 19.95 12.23 -12.53
CA LEU A 459 19.45 12.14 -13.90
C LEU A 459 18.24 13.04 -14.04
N THR A 460 17.94 13.45 -15.26
CA THR A 460 16.67 14.09 -15.62
C THR A 460 15.79 13.09 -16.38
N LEU A 461 14.51 13.39 -16.54
CA LEU A 461 13.57 12.50 -17.22
C LEU A 461 13.99 12.26 -18.68
N ASP A 462 14.53 13.26 -19.35
CA ASP A 462 15.03 13.24 -20.74
C ASP A 462 16.44 12.65 -20.89
N ASP A 463 17.15 12.38 -19.78
CA ASP A 463 18.48 11.76 -19.83
C ASP A 463 18.36 10.28 -20.23
N PRO A 464 18.93 9.84 -21.38
CA PRO A 464 18.82 8.46 -21.84
C PRO A 464 19.40 7.45 -20.84
N ARG A 465 20.34 7.86 -19.97
CA ARG A 465 20.90 7.04 -18.91
C ARG A 465 19.82 6.57 -17.90
N CYS A 466 18.70 7.31 -17.79
CA CYS A 466 17.59 6.92 -16.91
C CYS A 466 16.97 5.58 -17.35
N VAL A 467 16.66 5.45 -18.64
CA VAL A 467 16.12 4.20 -19.21
C VAL A 467 17.18 3.09 -19.19
N GLU A 468 18.44 3.41 -19.45
CA GLU A 468 19.55 2.45 -19.37
C GLU A 468 19.70 1.88 -17.94
N TYR A 469 19.69 2.75 -16.93
CA TYR A 469 19.74 2.33 -15.53
C TYR A 469 18.54 1.45 -15.16
N LEU A 470 17.32 1.84 -15.50
CA LEU A 470 16.12 1.04 -15.23
C LEU A 470 16.11 -0.29 -15.99
N SER A 471 16.81 -0.38 -17.13
CA SER A 471 17.03 -1.64 -17.87
C SER A 471 18.16 -2.51 -17.28
N GLY A 472 18.82 -2.05 -16.21
CA GLY A 472 19.88 -2.79 -15.52
C GLY A 472 21.25 -2.63 -16.13
N ARG A 473 21.47 -1.66 -17.04
CA ARG A 473 22.76 -1.37 -17.64
C ARG A 473 23.62 -0.47 -16.72
N GLU A 474 24.92 -0.56 -16.87
CA GLU A 474 25.85 0.41 -16.27
C GLU A 474 25.80 1.73 -17.05
N VAL A 475 25.77 2.84 -16.32
CA VAL A 475 25.76 4.18 -16.92
C VAL A 475 27.02 4.95 -16.59
N GLU A 476 27.37 5.94 -17.39
CA GLU A 476 28.47 6.87 -17.10
C GLU A 476 28.15 7.68 -15.84
N ALA A 477 29.14 7.80 -14.94
CA ALA A 477 29.01 8.59 -13.72
C ALA A 477 29.41 10.04 -13.98
N ARG A 478 28.60 10.98 -13.54
CA ARG A 478 28.94 12.40 -13.48
C ARG A 478 29.51 12.80 -12.13
N ILE A 479 29.22 12.05 -11.07
CA ILE A 479 29.84 12.26 -9.76
C ILE A 479 31.28 11.72 -9.75
N ALA A 480 32.19 12.48 -9.16
CA ALA A 480 33.62 12.12 -9.12
C ALA A 480 33.99 11.10 -8.04
N ALA A 481 33.13 10.95 -7.01
CA ALA A 481 33.39 10.09 -5.85
C ALA A 481 33.12 8.63 -6.14
N ASP A 482 34.12 7.76 -6.03
CA ASP A 482 33.92 6.30 -6.03
C ASP A 482 33.12 5.85 -4.80
N GLY A 483 32.40 4.74 -4.92
CA GLY A 483 31.63 4.14 -3.85
C GLY A 483 30.12 4.08 -4.11
N TRP A 484 29.34 3.83 -3.08
CA TRP A 484 27.89 3.73 -3.21
C TRP A 484 27.24 5.09 -3.43
N CYS A 485 26.22 5.10 -4.28
CA CYS A 485 25.41 6.29 -4.56
C CYS A 485 23.93 5.93 -4.70
N CYS A 486 23.08 6.92 -4.49
CA CYS A 486 21.70 6.86 -4.93
C CYS A 486 21.60 7.41 -6.36
N VAL A 487 20.98 6.67 -7.27
CA VAL A 487 20.60 7.18 -8.59
C VAL A 487 19.21 7.81 -8.46
N THR A 488 19.07 9.04 -8.95
CA THR A 488 17.82 9.80 -8.87
C THR A 488 17.33 10.21 -10.26
N VAL A 489 16.04 10.48 -10.40
CA VAL A 489 15.44 11.16 -11.55
C VAL A 489 14.76 12.42 -11.06
N ASP A 490 15.15 13.59 -11.57
CA ASP A 490 14.66 14.91 -11.15
C ASP A 490 14.68 15.12 -9.63
N GLY A 491 15.67 14.52 -8.96
CA GLY A 491 15.85 14.53 -7.51
C GLY A 491 15.14 13.39 -6.76
N TRP A 492 14.27 12.59 -7.41
CA TRP A 492 13.57 11.48 -6.77
C TRP A 492 14.36 10.17 -6.85
N PRO A 493 14.53 9.43 -5.73
CA PRO A 493 15.32 8.21 -5.70
C PRO A 493 14.75 7.10 -6.60
N LEU A 494 15.57 6.60 -7.52
CA LEU A 494 15.28 5.41 -8.33
C LEU A 494 15.82 4.14 -7.68
N GLY A 495 17.02 4.21 -7.09
CA GLY A 495 17.68 3.04 -6.49
C GLY A 495 19.16 3.24 -6.27
N GLY A 496 19.85 2.14 -5.95
CA GLY A 496 21.28 2.15 -5.64
C GLY A 496 22.19 1.86 -6.83
N GLY A 497 23.35 2.48 -6.81
CA GLY A 497 24.47 2.19 -7.70
C GLY A 497 25.79 2.20 -6.97
N LYS A 498 26.85 1.70 -7.61
CA LYS A 498 28.21 1.80 -7.10
C LYS A 498 29.13 2.39 -8.16
N VAL A 499 29.65 3.57 -7.89
CA VAL A 499 30.60 4.24 -8.78
C VAL A 499 31.97 3.56 -8.69
N SER A 500 32.55 3.27 -9.83
CA SER A 500 33.91 2.75 -9.96
C SER A 500 34.43 2.99 -11.37
N GLY A 501 35.57 3.66 -11.47
CA GLY A 501 36.21 3.96 -12.76
C GLY A 501 35.35 4.80 -13.71
N GLY A 502 34.65 5.81 -13.18
CA GLY A 502 33.80 6.72 -13.96
C GLY A 502 32.46 6.10 -14.44
N ARG A 503 32.07 4.92 -13.91
CA ARG A 503 30.82 4.28 -14.25
C ARG A 503 30.03 3.91 -13.00
N VAL A 504 28.71 4.04 -13.06
CA VAL A 504 27.77 3.56 -12.05
C VAL A 504 27.42 2.09 -12.35
N LYS A 505 27.98 1.16 -11.57
CA LYS A 505 27.57 -0.24 -11.59
C LYS A 505 26.14 -0.35 -11.07
N ASN A 506 25.29 -0.98 -11.86
CA ASN A 506 23.86 -1.01 -11.61
C ASN A 506 23.49 -2.00 -10.50
N HIS A 507 22.80 -1.53 -9.45
CA HIS A 507 22.25 -2.35 -8.37
C HIS A 507 20.71 -2.34 -8.36
N TYR A 508 20.07 -1.89 -9.46
CA TYR A 508 18.61 -1.94 -9.61
C TYR A 508 18.14 -3.40 -9.67
N PRO A 509 17.08 -3.78 -8.89
CA PRO A 509 16.64 -5.18 -8.80
C PRO A 509 16.23 -5.77 -10.15
N LYS A 510 16.70 -6.99 -10.44
CA LYS A 510 16.43 -7.65 -11.73
C LYS A 510 14.93 -7.80 -12.03
N ALA A 511 14.11 -8.07 -11.00
CA ALA A 511 12.67 -8.24 -11.14
C ALA A 511 11.90 -6.94 -11.47
N LEU A 512 12.53 -5.77 -11.27
CA LEU A 512 11.90 -4.45 -11.51
C LEU A 512 12.39 -3.80 -12.82
N ARG A 513 13.32 -4.45 -13.56
CA ARG A 513 13.93 -3.87 -14.76
C ARG A 513 12.95 -3.72 -15.89
N LEU A 514 13.11 -2.65 -16.65
CA LEU A 514 12.43 -2.47 -17.94
C LEU A 514 13.00 -3.51 -18.92
N LEU A 515 12.10 -4.32 -19.51
CA LEU A 515 12.39 -5.31 -20.53
C LEU A 515 12.05 -4.74 -21.91
#